data_00ea45df4f564502a2522434ab8361dc
#
_entry.id   00ea45df4f564502a2522434ab8361dc
#
_cell.length_a   1.000
_cell.length_b   1.000
_cell.length_c   1.000
_cell.angle_alpha   90.00
_cell.angle_beta   90.00
_cell.angle_gamma   90.00
#
_symmetry.space_group_name_H-M   'P 1'
#
loop_
_entity.id
_entity.type
_entity.pdbx_description
1 polymer ?
#
loop_
_entity_poly.entity_id
_entity_poly.type
_entity_poly.pdbx_seq_one_letter_code
_entity_poly.pdbx_strand_id
1 'polypeptide(L)'
;MPYADVLSYCLMPNHFHLILTVNEEGVKYSEKKKREDMQLLSQSLGTVLSSYTQALNRQTGRRGNLFAHKTKAKILNDAKDDYALNCFMYVHQNPMLAKLVDKLEDWEFSSFPDYIGRRNGTLINKKLGLDIFQIAQSQIYELTYFMIQDKMDEDFI
;
A
#
# COMPACT_ATOMS: atom_id res chain seq x y z
N MET A 1 -7.90 4.42 9.77
CA MET A 1 -8.02 5.82 9.30
C MET A 1 -9.51 6.17 9.22
N PRO A 2 -9.92 7.46 9.24
CA PRO A 2 -11.35 7.78 9.24
C PRO A 2 -12.10 7.38 7.96
N TYR A 3 -11.39 7.23 6.83
CA TYR A 3 -11.99 7.01 5.52
C TYR A 3 -11.67 5.65 4.89
N ALA A 4 -10.74 4.92 5.47
CA ALA A 4 -10.33 3.61 4.95
C ALA A 4 -9.55 2.82 6.01
N ASP A 5 -9.54 1.50 5.86
CA ASP A 5 -8.59 0.60 6.52
C ASP A 5 -7.42 0.32 5.58
N VAL A 6 -6.20 0.39 6.09
CA VAL A 6 -5.01 -0.05 5.37
C VAL A 6 -4.91 -1.56 5.51
N LEU A 7 -4.90 -2.27 4.40
CA LEU A 7 -4.72 -3.73 4.38
C LEU A 7 -3.26 -4.11 4.19
N SER A 8 -2.56 -3.46 3.26
CA SER A 8 -1.12 -3.64 3.12
C SER A 8 -0.44 -2.37 2.60
N TYR A 9 0.86 -2.29 2.83
CA TYR A 9 1.68 -1.22 2.29
C TYR A 9 3.12 -1.65 2.04
N CYS A 10 3.76 -0.95 1.11
CA CYS A 10 5.21 -0.96 0.92
C CYS A 10 5.66 0.44 0.49
N LEU A 11 6.56 1.04 1.27
CA LEU A 11 7.17 2.33 0.94
C LEU A 11 8.53 2.06 0.31
N MET A 12 8.66 2.42 -0.96
CA MET A 12 9.88 2.30 -1.74
C MET A 12 10.61 3.66 -1.81
N PRO A 13 11.89 3.71 -2.13
CA PRO A 13 12.64 4.97 -2.16
C PRO A 13 12.06 6.05 -3.08
N ASN A 14 11.35 5.66 -4.14
CA ASN A 14 10.83 6.58 -5.17
C ASN A 14 9.33 6.45 -5.43
N HIS A 15 8.65 5.49 -4.82
CA HIS A 15 7.21 5.28 -4.95
C HIS A 15 6.66 4.53 -3.72
N PHE A 16 5.36 4.30 -3.68
CA PHE A 16 4.72 3.52 -2.64
C PHE A 16 3.57 2.70 -3.21
N HIS A 17 3.27 1.60 -2.55
CA HIS A 17 2.10 0.77 -2.79
C HIS A 17 1.24 0.72 -1.53
N LEU A 18 -0.08 0.85 -1.70
CA LEU A 18 -1.07 0.73 -0.64
C LEU A 18 -2.24 -0.09 -1.15
N ILE A 19 -2.72 -1.04 -0.35
CA ILE A 19 -4.04 -1.64 -0.53
C ILE A 19 -4.93 -1.16 0.61
N LEU A 20 -6.08 -0.61 0.24
CA LEU A 20 -7.02 0.01 1.15
C LEU A 20 -8.42 -0.58 0.94
N THR A 21 -9.17 -0.73 2.02
CA THR A 21 -10.62 -0.88 1.98
C THR A 21 -11.25 0.44 2.38
N VAL A 22 -12.00 1.05 1.46
CA VAL A 22 -12.66 2.33 1.71
C VAL A 22 -14.01 2.09 2.43
N ASN A 23 -14.31 2.92 3.41
CA ASN A 23 -15.61 2.90 4.09
C ASN A 23 -16.60 3.91 3.46
N GLU A 24 -17.85 3.89 3.93
CA GLU A 24 -18.92 4.75 3.42
C GLU A 24 -18.59 6.25 3.47
N GLU A 25 -17.85 6.68 4.49
CA GLU A 25 -17.41 8.08 4.60
C GLU A 25 -16.35 8.42 3.55
N GLY A 26 -15.44 7.49 3.24
CA GLY A 26 -14.35 7.71 2.31
C GLY A 26 -14.78 7.91 0.86
N VAL A 27 -15.94 7.36 0.46
CA VAL A 27 -16.51 7.52 -0.88
C VAL A 27 -17.34 8.77 -1.04
N LYS A 28 -17.73 9.44 0.05
CA LYS A 28 -18.46 10.73 -0.03
C LYS A 28 -17.61 11.81 -0.66
N TYR A 29 -18.26 12.71 -1.34
CA TYR A 29 -17.59 13.87 -1.95
C TYR A 29 -17.36 14.98 -0.91
N SER A 30 -16.32 15.75 -1.17
CA SER A 30 -15.95 16.89 -0.31
C SER A 30 -16.95 18.04 -0.49
N GLU A 31 -17.41 18.62 0.61
CA GLU A 31 -18.25 19.83 0.60
C GLU A 31 -17.43 21.13 0.37
N LYS A 32 -16.10 21.03 0.29
CA LYS A 32 -15.23 22.17 0.08
C LYS A 32 -15.32 22.67 -1.35
N LYS A 33 -15.79 23.90 -1.55
CA LYS A 33 -16.05 24.57 -2.83
C LYS A 33 -14.97 24.40 -3.93
N LYS A 34 -13.70 24.19 -3.55
CA LYS A 34 -12.60 23.95 -4.52
C LYS A 34 -12.31 22.46 -4.77
N ARG A 35 -13.08 21.53 -4.17
CA ARG A 35 -12.83 20.08 -4.18
C ARG A 35 -14.11 19.26 -4.21
N GLU A 36 -15.20 19.86 -4.72
CA GLU A 36 -16.53 19.21 -4.74
C GLU A 36 -16.54 17.91 -5.55
N ASP A 37 -15.63 17.76 -6.53
CA ASP A 37 -15.48 16.55 -7.34
C ASP A 37 -14.52 15.51 -6.74
N MET A 38 -14.03 15.73 -5.50
CA MET A 38 -13.03 14.87 -4.89
C MET A 38 -13.60 14.11 -3.71
N GLN A 39 -13.49 12.79 -3.72
CA GLN A 39 -13.85 11.95 -2.59
C GLN A 39 -12.98 12.24 -1.35
N LEU A 40 -13.54 12.08 -0.16
CA LEU A 40 -12.87 12.37 1.11
C LEU A 40 -11.60 11.54 1.31
N LEU A 41 -11.59 10.28 0.89
CA LEU A 41 -10.36 9.47 0.91
C LEU A 41 -9.26 10.09 0.05
N SER A 42 -9.58 10.46 -1.20
CA SER A 42 -8.61 11.07 -2.13
C SER A 42 -8.08 12.40 -1.59
N GLN A 43 -8.96 13.22 -0.99
CA GLN A 43 -8.56 14.46 -0.33
C GLN A 43 -7.63 14.22 0.86
N SER A 44 -7.94 13.19 1.68
CA SER A 44 -7.15 12.82 2.86
C SER A 44 -5.75 12.36 2.44
N LEU A 45 -5.65 11.45 1.46
CA LEU A 45 -4.37 11.01 0.92
C LEU A 45 -3.55 12.17 0.36
N GLY A 46 -4.16 13.05 -0.43
CA GLY A 46 -3.50 14.25 -0.93
C GLY A 46 -2.97 15.15 0.18
N THR A 47 -3.71 15.26 1.30
CA THR A 47 -3.28 16.03 2.46
C THR A 47 -2.07 15.38 3.15
N VAL A 48 -2.07 14.06 3.33
CA VAL A 48 -0.93 13.32 3.92
C VAL A 48 0.32 13.50 3.06
N LEU A 49 0.22 13.26 1.74
CA LEU A 49 1.35 13.39 0.82
C LEU A 49 1.91 14.83 0.77
N SER A 50 1.02 15.83 0.80
CA SER A 50 1.43 17.23 0.84
C SER A 50 2.12 17.59 2.16
N SER A 51 1.58 17.15 3.29
CA SER A 51 2.17 17.37 4.62
C SER A 51 3.55 16.72 4.73
N TYR A 52 3.67 15.48 4.25
CA TYR A 52 4.96 14.77 4.20
C TYR A 52 5.98 15.52 3.34
N THR A 53 5.57 15.96 2.14
CA THR A 53 6.44 16.75 1.24
C THR A 53 6.94 18.02 1.92
N GLN A 54 6.04 18.75 2.60
CA GLN A 54 6.41 19.98 3.30
C GLN A 54 7.37 19.70 4.45
N ALA A 55 7.12 18.66 5.24
CA ALA A 55 7.98 18.29 6.36
C ALA A 55 9.39 17.91 5.87
N LEU A 56 9.49 17.06 4.84
CA LEU A 56 10.77 16.66 4.27
C LEU A 56 11.51 17.84 3.66
N ASN A 57 10.83 18.71 2.91
CA ASN A 57 11.44 19.90 2.33
C ASN A 57 12.02 20.84 3.41
N ARG A 58 11.32 21.04 4.53
CA ARG A 58 11.84 21.81 5.66
C ARG A 58 13.06 21.18 6.29
N GLN A 59 13.02 19.85 6.51
CA GLN A 59 14.12 19.12 7.15
C GLN A 59 15.39 19.09 6.29
N THR A 60 15.24 19.00 4.97
CA THR A 60 16.38 18.80 4.03
C THR A 60 16.77 20.06 3.27
N GLY A 61 16.10 21.21 3.51
CA GLY A 61 16.34 22.45 2.76
C GLY A 61 15.88 22.40 1.29
N ARG A 62 15.14 21.37 0.88
CA ARG A 62 14.61 21.22 -0.49
C ARG A 62 13.42 22.13 -0.74
N ARG A 63 13.12 22.33 -2.03
CA ARG A 63 11.91 23.02 -2.50
C ARG A 63 11.23 22.23 -3.62
N GLY A 64 9.94 22.45 -3.81
CA GLY A 64 9.16 21.84 -4.90
C GLY A 64 8.49 20.51 -4.51
N ASN A 65 7.95 19.83 -5.51
CA ASN A 65 7.20 18.59 -5.32
C ASN A 65 8.13 17.40 -5.02
N LEU A 66 7.72 16.55 -4.09
CA LEU A 66 8.39 15.27 -3.85
C LEU A 66 7.84 14.20 -4.81
N PHE A 67 6.52 14.20 -5.01
CA PHE A 67 5.84 13.27 -5.91
C PHE A 67 5.67 13.90 -7.28
N ALA A 68 6.34 13.35 -8.29
CA ALA A 68 6.36 13.91 -9.66
C ALA A 68 5.04 13.65 -10.40
N HIS A 69 4.33 12.56 -10.08
CA HIS A 69 3.12 12.15 -10.78
C HIS A 69 1.93 12.05 -9.81
N LYS A 70 0.72 12.13 -10.39
CA LYS A 70 -0.51 11.86 -9.62
C LYS A 70 -0.52 10.41 -9.14
N THR A 71 -0.98 10.18 -7.91
CA THR A 71 -1.23 8.84 -7.39
C THR A 71 -2.24 8.13 -8.30
N LYS A 72 -1.89 6.93 -8.76
CA LYS A 72 -2.78 6.06 -9.51
C LYS A 72 -3.53 5.16 -8.54
N ALA A 73 -4.80 4.91 -8.80
CA ALA A 73 -5.61 3.97 -8.04
C ALA A 73 -6.32 3.00 -8.99
N LYS A 74 -6.44 1.75 -8.57
CA LYS A 74 -7.16 0.70 -9.29
C LYS A 74 -8.04 -0.05 -8.30
N ILE A 75 -9.25 -0.38 -8.72
CA ILE A 75 -10.17 -1.21 -7.93
C ILE A 75 -9.72 -2.68 -8.07
N LEU A 76 -9.66 -3.40 -6.93
CA LEU A 76 -9.22 -4.80 -6.87
C LEU A 76 -10.38 -5.80 -6.78
N ASN A 77 -11.62 -5.38 -7.04
CA ASN A 77 -12.81 -6.24 -6.95
C ASN A 77 -13.17 -6.97 -8.25
N ASP A 78 -12.29 -6.96 -9.25
CA ASP A 78 -12.52 -7.73 -10.47
C ASP A 78 -12.40 -9.23 -10.18
N ALA A 79 -13.49 -9.93 -10.50
CA ALA A 79 -13.79 -11.32 -10.21
C ALA A 79 -12.94 -12.37 -10.98
N LYS A 80 -11.72 -12.05 -11.34
CA LYS A 80 -10.76 -13.06 -11.77
C LYS A 80 -10.05 -13.57 -10.53
N ASP A 81 -10.19 -14.87 -10.33
CA ASP A 81 -9.64 -15.63 -9.24
C ASP A 81 -8.23 -15.14 -8.86
N ASP A 82 -8.01 -14.88 -7.57
CA ASP A 82 -6.73 -14.51 -6.95
C ASP A 82 -6.10 -13.15 -7.30
N TYR A 83 -6.70 -12.30 -8.13
CA TYR A 83 -6.07 -11.02 -8.49
C TYR A 83 -5.78 -10.12 -7.28
N ALA A 84 -6.72 -10.02 -6.35
CA ALA A 84 -6.54 -9.22 -5.13
C ALA A 84 -5.44 -9.82 -4.23
N LEU A 85 -5.38 -11.15 -4.09
CA LEU A 85 -4.33 -11.86 -3.36
C LEU A 85 -2.98 -11.68 -4.04
N ASN A 86 -2.92 -11.77 -5.37
CA ASN A 86 -1.70 -11.53 -6.14
C ASN A 86 -1.18 -10.10 -5.95
N CYS A 87 -2.07 -9.09 -5.94
CA CYS A 87 -1.70 -7.72 -5.62
C CYS A 87 -1.18 -7.57 -4.20
N PHE A 88 -1.81 -8.26 -3.23
CA PHE A 88 -1.36 -8.25 -1.84
C PHE A 88 0.05 -8.83 -1.69
N MET A 89 0.34 -9.96 -2.32
CA MET A 89 1.67 -10.57 -2.33
C MET A 89 2.68 -9.66 -3.05
N TYR A 90 2.30 -9.12 -4.21
CA TYR A 90 3.16 -8.22 -4.98
C TYR A 90 3.58 -6.97 -4.18
N VAL A 91 2.67 -6.36 -3.42
CA VAL A 91 3.02 -5.22 -2.55
C VAL A 91 4.17 -5.56 -1.62
N HIS A 92 4.18 -6.76 -1.04
CA HIS A 92 5.24 -7.20 -0.14
C HIS A 92 6.53 -7.61 -0.87
N GLN A 93 6.44 -8.08 -2.12
CA GLN A 93 7.57 -8.55 -2.93
C GLN A 93 8.43 -7.41 -3.49
N ASN A 94 7.89 -6.19 -3.58
CA ASN A 94 8.53 -5.06 -4.24
C ASN A 94 9.99 -4.81 -3.82
N PRO A 95 10.36 -4.82 -2.52
CA PRO A 95 11.74 -4.51 -2.12
C PRO A 95 12.75 -5.54 -2.63
N MET A 96 12.36 -6.81 -2.66
CA MET A 96 13.21 -7.90 -3.15
C MET A 96 13.30 -7.90 -4.67
N LEU A 97 12.17 -7.68 -5.37
CA LEU A 97 12.16 -7.53 -6.83
C LEU A 97 13.01 -6.32 -7.29
N ALA A 98 13.02 -5.24 -6.50
CA ALA A 98 13.87 -4.07 -6.73
C ALA A 98 15.32 -4.25 -6.24
N LYS A 99 15.69 -5.43 -5.73
CA LYS A 99 17.04 -5.76 -5.21
C LYS A 99 17.52 -4.83 -4.10
N LEU A 100 16.58 -4.35 -3.26
CA LEU A 100 16.90 -3.50 -2.12
C LEU A 100 17.22 -4.33 -0.87
N VAL A 101 16.69 -5.55 -0.79
CA VAL A 101 16.93 -6.52 0.27
C VAL A 101 16.99 -7.94 -0.32
N ASP A 102 17.71 -8.82 0.35
CA ASP A 102 17.77 -10.24 0.02
C ASP A 102 16.64 -11.04 0.68
N LYS A 103 16.01 -10.48 1.72
CA LYS A 103 14.89 -11.08 2.43
C LYS A 103 13.80 -10.05 2.64
N LEU A 104 12.54 -10.44 2.39
CA LEU A 104 11.38 -9.54 2.49
C LEU A 104 11.19 -8.98 3.90
N GLU A 105 11.48 -9.78 4.92
CA GLU A 105 11.37 -9.41 6.32
C GLU A 105 12.37 -8.36 6.78
N ASP A 106 13.43 -8.12 6.01
CA ASP A 106 14.45 -7.12 6.31
C ASP A 106 14.04 -5.71 5.83
N TRP A 107 12.94 -5.61 5.04
CA TRP A 107 12.39 -4.32 4.62
C TRP A 107 11.40 -3.79 5.66
N GLU A 108 11.87 -2.95 6.57
CA GLU A 108 11.05 -2.39 7.66
C GLU A 108 9.91 -1.46 7.18
N PHE A 109 10.00 -0.91 5.97
CA PHE A 109 9.03 0.04 5.41
C PHE A 109 7.87 -0.66 4.67
N SER A 110 7.59 -1.92 4.99
CA SER A 110 6.43 -2.66 4.49
C SER A 110 5.59 -3.25 5.64
N SER A 111 4.39 -3.70 5.29
CA SER A 111 3.52 -4.45 6.22
C SER A 111 3.86 -5.93 6.33
N PHE A 112 4.81 -6.46 5.56
CA PHE A 112 5.18 -7.86 5.59
C PHE A 112 5.62 -8.35 7.00
N PRO A 113 6.50 -7.62 7.74
CA PRO A 113 6.87 -8.01 9.10
C PRO A 113 5.69 -8.11 10.07
N ASP A 114 4.64 -7.31 9.90
CA ASP A 114 3.42 -7.39 10.72
C ASP A 114 2.62 -8.66 10.42
N TYR A 115 2.49 -9.02 9.15
CA TYR A 115 1.76 -10.20 8.73
C TYR A 115 2.44 -11.51 9.16
N ILE A 116 3.76 -11.58 9.11
CA ILE A 116 4.50 -12.78 9.56
C ILE A 116 4.75 -12.81 11.08
N GLY A 117 4.24 -11.81 11.84
CA GLY A 117 4.33 -11.79 13.30
C GLY A 117 5.68 -11.32 13.87
N ARG A 118 6.58 -10.77 13.05
CA ARG A 118 7.86 -10.17 13.50
C ARG A 118 7.70 -8.77 14.07
N ARG A 119 6.61 -8.10 13.75
CA ARG A 119 6.25 -6.77 14.23
C ARG A 119 4.76 -6.73 14.57
N ASN A 120 4.37 -5.84 15.47
CA ASN A 120 2.96 -5.60 15.81
C ASN A 120 2.63 -4.12 15.59
N GLY A 121 2.70 -3.68 14.33
CA GLY A 121 2.34 -2.32 13.92
C GLY A 121 0.83 -2.08 13.98
N THR A 122 0.44 -0.83 14.17
CA THR A 122 -0.96 -0.42 14.31
C THR A 122 -1.54 0.22 13.05
N LEU A 123 -0.74 0.33 11.99
CA LEU A 123 -1.18 0.98 10.76
C LEU A 123 -2.15 0.12 9.95
N ILE A 124 -1.90 -1.19 9.90
CA ILE A 124 -2.73 -2.12 9.11
C ILE A 124 -3.86 -2.71 9.95
N ASN A 125 -5.02 -2.92 9.31
CA ASN A 125 -6.07 -3.80 9.82
C ASN A 125 -5.76 -5.23 9.36
N LYS A 126 -4.82 -5.90 10.07
CA LYS A 126 -4.34 -7.24 9.73
C LYS A 126 -5.47 -8.27 9.67
N LYS A 127 -6.37 -8.24 10.66
CA LYS A 127 -7.49 -9.17 10.70
C LYS A 127 -8.36 -9.04 9.46
N LEU A 128 -8.77 -7.82 9.13
CA LEU A 128 -9.58 -7.54 7.94
C LEU A 128 -8.85 -7.96 6.64
N GLY A 129 -7.54 -7.73 6.55
CA GLY A 129 -6.75 -8.16 5.41
C GLY A 129 -6.76 -9.68 5.23
N LEU A 130 -6.53 -10.45 6.32
CA LEU A 130 -6.58 -11.92 6.28
C LEU A 130 -7.96 -12.43 5.85
N ASP A 131 -9.02 -11.81 6.35
CA ASP A 131 -10.41 -12.17 6.03
C ASP A 131 -10.73 -11.86 4.55
N ILE A 132 -10.36 -10.69 4.03
CA ILE A 132 -10.62 -10.29 2.64
C ILE A 132 -9.84 -11.17 1.64
N PHE A 133 -8.55 -11.42 1.91
CA PHE A 133 -7.73 -12.23 1.01
C PHE A 133 -7.89 -13.74 1.22
N GLN A 134 -8.72 -14.15 2.19
CA GLN A 134 -9.02 -15.56 2.53
C GLN A 134 -7.75 -16.38 2.74
N ILE A 135 -6.76 -15.81 3.41
CA ILE A 135 -5.46 -16.44 3.66
C ILE A 135 -5.19 -16.56 5.15
N ALA A 136 -4.68 -17.71 5.57
CA ALA A 136 -4.20 -17.90 6.93
C ALA A 136 -2.84 -17.20 7.14
N GLN A 137 -2.65 -16.57 8.30
CA GLN A 137 -1.39 -15.89 8.63
C GLN A 137 -0.17 -16.79 8.44
N SER A 138 -0.28 -18.07 8.79
CA SER A 138 0.81 -19.06 8.66
C SER A 138 1.25 -19.32 7.22
N GLN A 139 0.40 -19.04 6.24
CA GLN A 139 0.68 -19.29 4.81
C GLN A 139 1.35 -18.09 4.13
N ILE A 140 1.27 -16.88 4.73
CA ILE A 140 1.72 -15.65 4.07
C ILE A 140 3.21 -15.72 3.72
N TYR A 141 4.05 -16.20 4.63
CA TYR A 141 5.48 -16.27 4.40
C TYR A 141 5.81 -17.12 3.16
N GLU A 142 5.36 -18.37 3.16
CA GLU A 142 5.64 -19.31 2.07
C GLU A 142 5.04 -18.85 0.74
N LEU A 143 3.77 -18.43 0.72
CA LEU A 143 3.12 -17.98 -0.50
C LEU A 143 3.76 -16.72 -1.08
N THR A 144 4.17 -15.76 -0.24
CA THR A 144 4.82 -14.55 -0.73
C THR A 144 6.15 -14.86 -1.41
N TYR A 145 6.93 -15.79 -0.87
CA TYR A 145 8.19 -16.22 -1.47
C TYR A 145 7.99 -17.10 -2.70
N PHE A 146 7.05 -18.05 -2.66
CA PHE A 146 6.75 -18.94 -3.79
C PHE A 146 6.35 -18.14 -5.04
N MET A 147 5.49 -17.15 -4.90
CA MET A 147 5.02 -16.33 -6.01
C MET A 147 6.07 -15.36 -6.57
N ILE A 148 7.23 -15.18 -5.95
CA ILE A 148 8.35 -14.43 -6.53
C ILE A 148 8.97 -15.23 -7.69
N GLN A 149 9.09 -16.55 -7.54
CA GLN A 149 9.74 -17.42 -8.52
C GLN A 149 8.97 -17.47 -9.84
N ASP A 150 7.63 -17.53 -9.77
CA ASP A 150 6.78 -17.55 -10.97
C ASP A 150 6.74 -16.19 -11.72
N LYS A 151 7.02 -15.10 -11.05
CA LYS A 151 6.92 -13.74 -11.64
C LYS A 151 8.22 -13.20 -12.23
N MET A 152 9.34 -13.87 -12.02
CA MET A 152 10.59 -13.49 -12.70
C MET A 152 10.53 -13.75 -14.20
N ASP A 153 9.50 -14.51 -14.65
CA ASP A 153 9.27 -14.88 -16.06
C ASP A 153 8.15 -14.08 -16.75
N GLU A 154 7.37 -13.25 -16.04
CA GLU A 154 6.29 -12.46 -16.64
C GLU A 154 6.37 -10.98 -16.21
N ASP A 155 6.60 -10.11 -17.19
CA ASP A 155 6.59 -8.64 -17.08
C ASP A 155 5.29 -8.11 -16.47
N PHE A 156 5.28 -7.82 -15.18
CA PHE A 156 4.26 -7.00 -14.53
C PHE A 156 4.76 -5.54 -14.42
N ILE A 157 4.51 -4.77 -15.47
CA ILE A 157 4.60 -3.30 -15.45
C ILE A 157 3.20 -2.71 -15.28
#